data_a7a3ca28baef5b75290d1555d81610bf
#
_entry.id   a7a3ca28baef5b75290d1555d81610bf
#
_cell.length_a   1.000
_cell.length_b   1.000
_cell.length_c   1.000
_cell.angle_alpha   90.00
_cell.angle_beta   90.00
_cell.angle_gamma   90.00
#
_symmetry.space_group_name_H-M   'P 1'
#
loop_
_entity.id
_entity.type
_entity.pdbx_description
1 polymer ?
#
loop_
_entity_poly.entity_id
_entity_poly.type
_entity_poly.pdbx_seq_one_letter_code
_entity_poly.pdbx_strand_id
1 'polypeptide(L)'
;MNFKKNKLIHLLTASYLSLLLISCNSEMNSDKDHLVFRYNEHSNIATLDPAFASNPQLIWPTNQLFNSLVQLDDELNIQPDIAKNWTFNDTTLTYKFNLRNDVYFHKSEVFINSHKDSTRLVTAHDFEYSFNRLLDEKVAARGSWVLNNVNRFYAENDSTFSVQLNQPFPAFLGLLSMRFCSVVPKEAIDYYGNNFRSNPVGTGPFKFKLWEENVKLVLRRNPDYFEKDELGNQLPYLEAVAITFLPDKQSEFLQFVQGKLDFVSGLDNSYKDEIVSTKGKLQEKYKNQVNLITSPYLNTEYLGFYMDSPSSEIQSKKIRQAINYGFDR
;
A
#
# COMPACT_ATOMS: atom_id res chain seq x y z
N MET A 1 11.52 62.07 -42.88
CA MET A 1 12.37 61.28 -41.91
C MET A 1 11.57 60.34 -40.99
N ASN A 2 10.26 60.17 -41.21
CA ASN A 2 9.39 59.35 -40.33
C ASN A 2 9.10 57.93 -40.82
N PHE A 3 9.38 57.60 -42.08
CA PHE A 3 9.08 56.24 -42.61
C PHE A 3 10.06 55.14 -42.19
N LYS A 4 11.30 55.47 -41.83
CA LYS A 4 12.29 54.49 -41.36
C LYS A 4 12.11 54.08 -39.88
N LYS A 5 11.58 54.96 -39.03
CA LYS A 5 11.32 54.68 -37.60
C LYS A 5 10.20 53.66 -37.39
N ASN A 6 9.13 53.74 -38.17
CA ASN A 6 7.99 52.83 -38.04
C ASN A 6 8.33 51.40 -38.49
N LYS A 7 9.17 51.19 -39.51
CA LYS A 7 9.63 49.86 -39.91
C LYS A 7 10.52 49.18 -38.87
N LEU A 8 11.32 49.97 -38.15
CA LEU A 8 12.18 49.43 -37.09
C LEU A 8 11.39 48.98 -35.87
N ILE A 9 10.33 49.74 -35.52
CA ILE A 9 9.42 49.41 -34.40
C ILE A 9 8.64 48.14 -34.72
N HIS A 10 8.11 47.98 -35.94
CA HIS A 10 7.40 46.75 -36.33
C HIS A 10 8.32 45.52 -36.44
N LEU A 11 9.60 45.68 -36.80
CA LEU A 11 10.56 44.57 -36.76
C LEU A 11 10.91 44.17 -35.31
N LEU A 12 11.05 45.12 -34.41
CA LEU A 12 11.32 44.84 -32.98
C LEU A 12 10.11 44.20 -32.27
N THR A 13 8.88 44.63 -32.59
CA THR A 13 7.67 44.03 -32.04
C THR A 13 7.41 42.65 -32.60
N ALA A 14 7.69 42.38 -33.87
CA ALA A 14 7.58 41.06 -34.48
C ALA A 14 8.65 40.09 -33.91
N SER A 15 9.88 40.56 -33.65
CA SER A 15 10.93 39.77 -33.00
C SER A 15 10.63 39.48 -31.55
N TYR A 16 9.99 40.39 -30.80
CA TYR A 16 9.58 40.14 -29.39
C TYR A 16 8.40 39.18 -29.31
N LEU A 17 7.48 39.22 -30.27
CA LEU A 17 6.34 38.30 -30.35
C LEU A 17 6.77 36.88 -30.73
N SER A 18 7.80 36.74 -31.57
CA SER A 18 8.39 35.39 -31.90
C SER A 18 9.19 34.77 -30.75
N LEU A 19 9.80 35.59 -29.88
CA LEU A 19 10.47 35.08 -28.67
C LEU A 19 9.47 34.59 -27.59
N LEU A 20 8.25 35.10 -27.56
CA LEU A 20 7.21 34.62 -26.63
C LEU A 20 6.59 33.29 -27.07
N LEU A 21 6.72 32.88 -28.32
CA LEU A 21 6.21 31.60 -28.82
C LEU A 21 7.21 30.41 -28.61
N ILE A 22 8.44 30.69 -28.22
CA ILE A 22 9.46 29.65 -27.94
C ILE A 22 9.44 29.21 -26.46
N SER A 23 8.68 29.87 -25.59
CA SER A 23 8.66 29.61 -24.15
C SER A 23 7.66 28.56 -23.67
N CYS A 24 7.08 27.76 -24.56
CA CYS A 24 6.18 26.65 -24.16
C CYS A 24 6.53 25.34 -24.91
N ASN A 25 7.80 24.94 -24.89
CA ASN A 25 8.17 23.55 -25.02
C ASN A 25 8.74 23.11 -23.67
N SER A 26 7.90 22.99 -22.65
CA SER A 26 8.11 21.97 -21.66
C SER A 26 7.92 20.65 -22.41
N GLU A 27 8.99 20.02 -22.83
CA GLU A 27 8.99 18.58 -23.06
C GLU A 27 8.48 17.95 -21.76
N MET A 28 7.18 17.75 -21.68
CA MET A 28 6.62 16.78 -20.75
C MET A 28 7.35 15.49 -21.13
N ASN A 29 8.15 14.98 -20.20
CA ASN A 29 8.81 13.69 -20.30
C ASN A 29 7.74 12.61 -20.45
N SER A 30 7.19 12.44 -21.66
CA SER A 30 6.12 11.49 -21.96
C SER A 30 6.51 10.07 -21.58
N ASP A 31 7.78 9.72 -21.71
CA ASP A 31 8.29 8.39 -21.35
C ASP A 31 8.24 8.10 -19.84
N LYS A 32 8.33 9.12 -18.96
CA LYS A 32 8.24 8.91 -17.52
C LYS A 32 6.79 8.87 -16.99
N ASP A 33 5.86 9.44 -17.72
CA ASP A 33 4.43 9.43 -17.33
C ASP A 33 3.83 8.03 -17.41
N HIS A 34 4.33 7.16 -18.29
CA HIS A 34 3.95 5.75 -18.40
C HIS A 34 4.47 4.88 -17.23
N LEU A 35 5.40 5.40 -16.42
CA LEU A 35 5.96 4.70 -15.27
C LEU A 35 5.30 5.08 -13.94
N VAL A 36 4.19 5.81 -13.97
CA VAL A 36 3.39 6.15 -12.79
C VAL A 36 2.12 5.32 -12.79
N PHE A 37 1.90 4.54 -11.75
CA PHE A 37 0.63 3.82 -11.54
C PHE A 37 -0.35 4.69 -10.77
N ARG A 38 -1.53 4.92 -11.32
CA ARG A 38 -2.57 5.82 -10.80
C ARG A 38 -3.83 5.04 -10.47
N TYR A 39 -4.28 5.14 -9.23
CA TYR A 39 -5.57 4.59 -8.84
C TYR A 39 -6.28 5.48 -7.82
N ASN A 40 -7.54 5.17 -7.56
CA ASN A 40 -8.37 5.92 -6.64
C ASN A 40 -8.81 5.09 -5.45
N GLU A 41 -8.86 5.72 -4.27
CA GLU A 41 -9.54 5.22 -3.08
C GLU A 41 -10.77 6.08 -2.79
N HIS A 42 -11.90 5.45 -2.46
CA HIS A 42 -13.16 6.15 -2.22
C HIS A 42 -13.21 6.93 -0.90
N SER A 43 -12.30 6.64 0.01
CA SER A 43 -12.18 7.33 1.28
C SER A 43 -10.74 7.67 1.59
N ASN A 44 -10.55 8.77 2.32
CA ASN A 44 -9.23 9.12 2.81
C ASN A 44 -8.68 8.02 3.73
N ILE A 45 -7.38 7.83 3.70
CA ILE A 45 -6.66 6.95 4.63
C ILE A 45 -6.45 7.69 5.95
N ALA A 46 -6.50 6.95 7.06
CA ALA A 46 -6.29 7.53 8.38
C ALA A 46 -4.81 7.53 8.79
N THR A 47 -4.04 6.58 8.26
CA THR A 47 -2.65 6.35 8.67
C THR A 47 -1.90 5.51 7.66
N LEU A 48 -0.59 5.74 7.56
CA LEU A 48 0.38 4.89 6.86
C LEU A 48 1.21 4.05 7.85
N ASP A 49 0.88 4.08 9.15
CA ASP A 49 1.52 3.23 10.15
C ASP A 49 1.04 1.78 9.99
N PRO A 50 1.93 0.80 9.71
CA PRO A 50 1.55 -0.58 9.45
C PRO A 50 0.88 -1.26 10.64
N ALA A 51 1.11 -0.83 11.88
CA ALA A 51 0.46 -1.36 13.07
C ALA A 51 -1.07 -1.23 13.06
N PHE A 52 -1.62 -0.37 12.18
CA PHE A 52 -3.05 -0.11 12.04
C PHE A 52 -3.63 -0.55 10.69
N ALA A 53 -2.86 -1.21 9.83
CA ALA A 53 -3.25 -1.61 8.47
C ALA A 53 -4.29 -2.75 8.47
N SER A 54 -5.54 -2.45 8.87
CA SER A 54 -6.61 -3.42 9.12
C SER A 54 -7.65 -3.57 7.99
N ASN A 55 -7.56 -2.77 6.95
CA ASN A 55 -8.47 -2.79 5.81
C ASN A 55 -7.71 -2.51 4.49
N PRO A 56 -8.28 -2.84 3.31
CA PRO A 56 -7.59 -2.69 2.02
C PRO A 56 -7.03 -1.28 1.77
N GLN A 57 -7.76 -0.22 2.14
CA GLN A 57 -7.34 1.16 1.95
C GLN A 57 -6.04 1.50 2.70
N LEU A 58 -5.78 0.84 3.84
CA LEU A 58 -4.55 0.99 4.60
C LEU A 58 -3.49 -0.04 4.19
N ILE A 59 -3.91 -1.26 3.86
CA ILE A 59 -3.01 -2.36 3.49
C ILE A 59 -2.29 -2.05 2.16
N TRP A 60 -3.00 -1.57 1.13
CA TRP A 60 -2.41 -1.36 -0.19
C TRP A 60 -1.26 -0.34 -0.19
N PRO A 61 -1.41 0.89 0.35
CA PRO A 61 -0.28 1.81 0.41
C PRO A 61 0.83 1.36 1.38
N THR A 62 0.48 0.69 2.49
CA THR A 62 1.52 0.18 3.41
C THR A 62 2.31 -0.98 2.82
N ASN A 63 1.72 -1.81 1.94
CA ASN A 63 2.45 -2.82 1.18
C ASN A 63 3.55 -2.22 0.31
N GLN A 64 3.36 -1.01 -0.18
CA GLN A 64 4.36 -0.33 -1.01
C GLN A 64 5.50 0.27 -0.19
N LEU A 65 5.26 0.49 1.10
CA LEU A 65 6.19 1.21 1.99
C LEU A 65 6.99 0.27 2.90
N PHE A 66 6.48 -0.91 3.23
CA PHE A 66 7.03 -1.76 4.28
C PHE A 66 7.16 -3.21 3.84
N ASN A 67 8.12 -3.91 4.43
CA ASN A 67 8.28 -5.35 4.33
C ASN A 67 8.14 -6.03 5.71
N SER A 68 7.91 -7.34 5.68
CA SER A 68 7.79 -8.21 6.85
C SER A 68 8.89 -9.29 6.84
N LEU A 69 8.83 -10.27 7.74
CA LEU A 69 9.75 -11.41 7.70
C LEU A 69 9.51 -12.26 6.45
N VAL A 70 8.26 -12.47 6.10
CA VAL A 70 7.79 -13.29 4.97
C VAL A 70 6.68 -12.58 4.24
N GLN A 71 6.43 -12.95 2.99
CA GLN A 71 5.36 -12.43 2.14
C GLN A 71 4.55 -13.59 1.53
N LEU A 72 3.47 -13.27 0.82
CA LEU A 72 2.69 -14.22 0.03
C LEU A 72 2.91 -13.95 -1.45
N ASP A 73 3.00 -15.01 -2.24
CA ASP A 73 2.89 -14.92 -3.70
C ASP A 73 1.42 -14.86 -4.16
N ASP A 74 1.20 -14.78 -5.47
CA ASP A 74 -0.15 -14.70 -6.06
C ASP A 74 -1.00 -15.96 -5.81
N GLU A 75 -0.37 -17.10 -5.51
CA GLU A 75 -1.01 -18.36 -5.14
C GLU A 75 -1.18 -18.52 -3.62
N LEU A 76 -0.87 -17.47 -2.85
CA LEU A 76 -0.92 -17.44 -1.38
C LEU A 76 0.08 -18.39 -0.69
N ASN A 77 1.16 -18.77 -1.36
CA ASN A 77 2.25 -19.50 -0.73
C ASN A 77 3.17 -18.54 0.02
N ILE A 78 3.71 -19.02 1.15
CA ILE A 78 4.68 -18.25 1.94
C ILE A 78 6.01 -18.19 1.19
N GLN A 79 6.47 -16.97 0.96
CA GLN A 79 7.76 -16.65 0.33
C GLN A 79 8.68 -15.89 1.29
N PRO A 80 10.00 -16.00 1.12
CA PRO A 80 10.96 -15.11 1.77
C PRO A 80 10.64 -13.63 1.48
N ASP A 81 10.90 -12.77 2.49
CA ASP A 81 10.91 -11.32 2.33
C ASP A 81 12.20 -10.80 3.01
N ILE A 82 12.15 -10.13 4.17
CA ILE A 82 13.37 -9.76 4.89
C ILE A 82 14.07 -10.98 5.51
N ALA A 83 13.34 -12.01 5.89
CA ALA A 83 13.94 -13.31 6.21
C ALA A 83 14.27 -14.05 4.90
N LYS A 84 15.55 -14.32 4.65
CA LYS A 84 15.99 -15.12 3.49
C LYS A 84 15.61 -16.60 3.59
N ASN A 85 15.50 -17.13 4.82
CA ASN A 85 15.01 -18.46 5.15
C ASN A 85 14.67 -18.55 6.64
N TRP A 86 14.00 -19.63 7.02
CA TRP A 86 13.68 -19.95 8.42
C TRP A 86 13.70 -21.44 8.67
N THR A 87 13.80 -21.80 9.94
CA THR A 87 13.65 -23.18 10.44
C THR A 87 12.57 -23.19 11.52
N PHE A 88 11.93 -24.35 11.71
CA PHE A 88 10.99 -24.59 12.79
C PHE A 88 11.44 -25.79 13.62
N ASN A 89 11.46 -25.63 14.93
CA ASN A 89 11.73 -26.68 15.87
C ASN A 89 10.43 -27.11 16.55
N ASP A 90 9.92 -28.29 16.20
CA ASP A 90 8.63 -28.81 16.69
C ASP A 90 8.64 -29.09 18.22
N THR A 91 9.79 -29.39 18.80
CA THR A 91 9.90 -29.70 20.25
C THR A 91 9.76 -28.41 21.08
N THR A 92 10.39 -27.33 20.63
CA THR A 92 10.39 -26.05 21.35
C THR A 92 9.36 -25.06 20.78
N LEU A 93 8.64 -25.43 19.71
CA LEU A 93 7.69 -24.60 18.96
C LEU A 93 8.31 -23.26 18.52
N THR A 94 9.57 -23.31 18.10
CA THR A 94 10.35 -22.10 17.82
C THR A 94 10.67 -21.97 16.33
N TYR A 95 10.23 -20.88 15.74
CA TYR A 95 10.72 -20.40 14.44
C TYR A 95 11.99 -19.60 14.66
N LYS A 96 12.99 -19.86 13.81
CA LYS A 96 14.24 -19.09 13.73
C LYS A 96 14.39 -18.54 12.31
N PHE A 97 14.37 -17.23 12.17
CA PHE A 97 14.47 -16.51 10.91
C PHE A 97 15.88 -15.96 10.73
N ASN A 98 16.50 -16.28 9.59
CA ASN A 98 17.79 -15.71 9.20
C ASN A 98 17.53 -14.53 8.25
N LEU A 99 17.88 -13.34 8.67
CA LEU A 99 17.62 -12.12 7.92
C LEU A 99 18.62 -11.93 6.76
N ARG A 100 18.20 -11.19 5.75
CA ARG A 100 19.06 -10.65 4.70
C ARG A 100 20.00 -9.60 5.31
N ASN A 101 21.09 -9.34 4.60
CA ASN A 101 22.09 -8.33 4.99
C ASN A 101 22.19 -7.18 3.97
N ASP A 102 21.17 -7.03 3.13
CA ASP A 102 21.10 -6.02 2.05
C ASP A 102 19.80 -5.21 2.09
N VAL A 103 19.03 -5.30 3.19
CA VAL A 103 17.79 -4.54 3.39
C VAL A 103 18.05 -3.29 4.21
N TYR A 104 17.78 -2.13 3.62
CA TYR A 104 17.96 -0.82 4.26
C TYR A 104 16.62 -0.13 4.44
N PHE A 105 16.49 0.64 5.52
CA PHE A 105 15.37 1.56 5.65
C PHE A 105 15.43 2.67 4.60
N HIS A 106 14.30 3.26 4.27
CA HIS A 106 14.26 4.41 3.38
C HIS A 106 15.13 5.54 3.92
N LYS A 107 15.84 6.23 3.03
CA LYS A 107 16.62 7.42 3.41
C LYS A 107 15.70 8.45 4.05
N SER A 108 16.06 8.90 5.26
CA SER A 108 15.27 9.80 6.06
C SER A 108 16.17 10.69 6.93
N GLU A 109 15.67 11.88 7.25
CA GLU A 109 16.32 12.81 8.16
C GLU A 109 16.55 12.21 9.56
N VAL A 110 15.74 11.25 9.97
CA VAL A 110 15.87 10.57 11.28
C VAL A 110 17.23 9.87 11.47
N PHE A 111 17.92 9.55 10.37
CA PHE A 111 19.22 8.87 10.39
C PHE A 111 20.43 9.82 10.17
N ILE A 112 20.23 11.09 9.83
CA ILE A 112 21.31 12.01 9.42
C ILE A 112 22.43 12.10 10.47
N ASN A 113 22.07 12.14 11.75
CA ASN A 113 23.03 12.31 12.83
C ASN A 113 23.66 10.99 13.33
N SER A 114 23.09 9.86 12.96
CA SER A 114 23.50 8.53 13.45
C SER A 114 24.15 7.66 12.41
N HIS A 115 23.84 7.90 11.13
CA HIS A 115 24.29 7.04 10.02
C HIS A 115 24.70 7.88 8.80
N LYS A 116 25.82 7.50 8.20
CA LYS A 116 26.30 8.04 6.94
C LYS A 116 25.26 7.89 5.88
N ASP A 117 24.92 8.44 4.94
CA ASP A 117 23.92 8.25 3.88
C ASP A 117 22.44 8.32 4.29
N SER A 118 22.14 8.77 5.52
CA SER A 118 20.77 8.96 6.04
C SER A 118 19.89 7.71 5.96
N THR A 119 20.48 6.52 6.11
CA THR A 119 19.83 5.22 6.18
C THR A 119 20.65 4.24 7.01
N ARG A 120 20.07 3.12 7.39
CA ARG A 120 20.79 1.99 8.02
C ARG A 120 20.20 0.65 7.64
N LEU A 121 21.01 -0.39 7.83
CA LEU A 121 20.61 -1.78 7.66
C LEU A 121 19.51 -2.16 8.68
N VAL A 122 18.57 -2.99 8.24
CA VAL A 122 17.60 -3.65 9.11
C VAL A 122 18.27 -4.78 9.87
N THR A 123 17.99 -4.87 11.15
CA THR A 123 18.48 -5.92 12.05
C THR A 123 17.33 -6.67 12.72
N ALA A 124 17.63 -7.82 13.35
CA ALA A 124 16.65 -8.56 14.13
C ALA A 124 16.12 -7.77 15.33
N HIS A 125 16.88 -6.83 15.86
CA HIS A 125 16.45 -5.92 16.93
C HIS A 125 15.32 -5.00 16.48
N ASP A 126 15.23 -4.66 15.19
CA ASP A 126 14.13 -3.86 14.64
C ASP A 126 12.81 -4.66 14.62
N PHE A 127 12.87 -5.96 14.35
CA PHE A 127 11.71 -6.83 14.47
C PHE A 127 11.29 -7.01 15.94
N GLU A 128 12.24 -7.17 16.84
CA GLU A 128 11.97 -7.23 18.28
C GLU A 128 11.29 -5.93 18.75
N TYR A 129 11.80 -4.79 18.34
CA TYR A 129 11.16 -3.49 18.61
C TYR A 129 9.75 -3.40 18.02
N SER A 130 9.59 -3.75 16.74
CA SER A 130 8.31 -3.66 16.03
C SER A 130 7.23 -4.54 16.66
N PHE A 131 7.58 -5.74 17.09
CA PHE A 131 6.65 -6.68 17.75
C PHE A 131 6.31 -6.21 19.18
N ASN A 132 7.30 -5.71 19.94
CA ASN A 132 7.02 -5.07 21.24
C ASN A 132 6.07 -3.87 21.09
N ARG A 133 6.22 -3.08 20.02
CA ARG A 133 5.34 -1.96 19.73
C ARG A 133 3.90 -2.40 19.43
N LEU A 134 3.69 -3.56 18.77
CA LEU A 134 2.35 -4.11 18.56
C LEU A 134 1.66 -4.50 19.87
N LEU A 135 2.42 -4.90 20.88
CA LEU A 135 1.93 -5.30 22.19
C LEU A 135 1.82 -4.14 23.19
N ASP A 136 2.36 -2.97 22.86
CA ASP A 136 2.29 -1.79 23.74
C ASP A 136 0.86 -1.25 23.79
N GLU A 137 0.25 -1.30 24.98
CA GLU A 137 -1.10 -0.79 25.23
C GLU A 137 -1.27 0.69 24.88
N LYS A 138 -0.19 1.48 24.96
CA LYS A 138 -0.21 2.91 24.61
C LYS A 138 -0.35 3.12 23.10
N VAL A 139 0.16 2.20 22.30
CA VAL A 139 0.00 2.21 20.84
C VAL A 139 -1.42 1.80 20.46
N ALA A 140 -2.02 0.88 21.22
CA ALA A 140 -3.35 0.31 20.95
C ALA A 140 -3.46 -0.23 19.52
N ALA A 141 -2.41 -0.91 19.06
CA ALA A 141 -2.27 -1.41 17.69
C ALA A 141 -3.39 -2.41 17.35
N ARG A 142 -4.06 -2.21 16.23
CA ARG A 142 -5.12 -3.12 15.75
C ARG A 142 -4.58 -4.51 15.39
N GLY A 143 -3.29 -4.63 15.11
CA GLY A 143 -2.61 -5.87 14.77
C GLY A 143 -2.12 -6.70 15.95
N SER A 144 -2.29 -6.27 17.21
CA SER A 144 -1.73 -6.97 18.39
C SER A 144 -2.17 -8.45 18.49
N TRP A 145 -3.37 -8.78 18.03
CA TRP A 145 -3.93 -10.12 18.05
C TRP A 145 -3.10 -11.17 17.27
N VAL A 146 -2.31 -10.76 16.27
CA VAL A 146 -1.47 -11.67 15.47
C VAL A 146 -0.40 -12.36 16.34
N LEU A 147 -0.07 -11.78 17.49
CA LEU A 147 0.89 -12.28 18.44
C LEU A 147 0.28 -13.05 19.64
N ASN A 148 -1.06 -13.25 19.65
CA ASN A 148 -1.74 -13.92 20.79
C ASN A 148 -1.22 -15.33 21.10
N ASN A 149 -0.72 -16.06 20.09
CA ASN A 149 -0.15 -17.40 20.27
C ASN A 149 1.38 -17.37 20.48
N VAL A 150 1.98 -16.20 20.55
CA VAL A 150 3.42 -16.06 20.77
C VAL A 150 3.73 -16.05 22.27
N ASN A 151 4.63 -16.93 22.70
CA ASN A 151 5.16 -16.96 24.05
C ASN A 151 6.23 -15.90 24.27
N ARG A 152 7.19 -15.86 23.36
CA ARG A 152 8.27 -14.85 23.33
C ARG A 152 8.86 -14.70 21.94
N PHE A 153 9.45 -13.55 21.71
CA PHE A 153 10.27 -13.28 20.53
C PHE A 153 11.49 -12.46 20.96
N TYR A 154 12.60 -12.62 20.25
CA TYR A 154 13.86 -11.93 20.57
C TYR A 154 14.84 -11.99 19.41
N ALA A 155 15.71 -10.99 19.33
CA ALA A 155 16.89 -11.01 18.48
C ALA A 155 17.99 -11.85 19.16
N GLU A 156 18.45 -12.92 18.51
CA GLU A 156 19.62 -13.68 19.00
C GLU A 156 20.93 -12.91 18.71
N ASN A 157 20.94 -12.19 17.62
CA ASN A 157 21.98 -11.28 17.13
C ASN A 157 21.39 -10.41 16.03
N ASP A 158 22.18 -9.55 15.38
CA ASP A 158 21.71 -8.62 14.36
C ASP A 158 20.99 -9.30 13.16
N SER A 159 21.32 -10.55 12.85
CA SER A 159 20.82 -11.27 11.66
C SER A 159 19.88 -12.43 11.96
N THR A 160 19.60 -12.72 13.22
CA THR A 160 18.77 -13.89 13.62
C THR A 160 17.67 -13.45 14.58
N PHE A 161 16.42 -13.64 14.14
CA PHE A 161 15.23 -13.37 14.94
C PHE A 161 14.50 -14.67 15.26
N SER A 162 14.13 -14.86 16.51
CA SER A 162 13.45 -16.07 17.00
C SER A 162 12.08 -15.74 17.56
N VAL A 163 11.09 -16.62 17.25
CA VAL A 163 9.71 -16.52 17.75
C VAL A 163 9.29 -17.90 18.27
N GLN A 164 8.96 -17.99 19.54
CA GLN A 164 8.44 -19.18 20.18
C GLN A 164 6.93 -19.09 20.37
N LEU A 165 6.20 -20.13 19.98
CA LEU A 165 4.75 -20.22 20.13
C LEU A 165 4.36 -20.89 21.45
N ASN A 166 3.16 -20.59 21.94
CA ASN A 166 2.53 -21.25 23.09
C ASN A 166 2.01 -22.66 22.73
N GLN A 167 1.49 -22.80 21.50
CA GLN A 167 0.96 -24.06 20.99
C GLN A 167 1.19 -24.17 19.48
N PRO A 168 1.19 -25.36 18.88
CA PRO A 168 1.35 -25.54 17.45
C PRO A 168 0.29 -24.75 16.67
N PHE A 169 0.74 -23.97 15.67
CA PHE A 169 -0.13 -23.20 14.83
C PHE A 169 0.39 -23.12 13.39
N PRO A 170 -0.04 -24.02 12.50
CA PRO A 170 0.47 -24.11 11.13
C PRO A 170 0.31 -22.83 10.30
N ALA A 171 -0.73 -22.02 10.56
CA ALA A 171 -0.99 -20.79 9.84
C ALA A 171 -0.15 -19.58 10.33
N PHE A 172 0.78 -19.77 11.29
CA PHE A 172 1.51 -18.67 11.91
C PHE A 172 2.34 -17.86 10.91
N LEU A 173 3.00 -18.50 9.95
CA LEU A 173 3.76 -17.79 8.91
C LEU A 173 2.85 -16.88 8.06
N GLY A 174 1.61 -17.30 7.81
CA GLY A 174 0.60 -16.45 7.16
C GLY A 174 0.24 -15.21 7.98
N LEU A 175 0.21 -15.29 9.31
CA LEU A 175 0.05 -14.10 10.15
C LEU A 175 1.27 -13.17 10.06
N LEU A 176 2.48 -13.70 9.98
CA LEU A 176 3.70 -12.90 9.85
C LEU A 176 3.83 -12.18 8.51
N SER A 177 3.10 -12.61 7.47
CA SER A 177 3.03 -11.88 6.18
C SER A 177 2.08 -10.68 6.23
N MET A 178 1.24 -10.56 7.25
CA MET A 178 0.33 -9.42 7.40
C MET A 178 1.11 -8.14 7.68
N ARG A 179 0.60 -7.02 7.17
CA ARG A 179 1.27 -5.71 7.31
C ARG A 179 1.49 -5.25 8.74
N PHE A 180 0.71 -5.75 9.69
CA PHE A 180 0.95 -5.53 11.11
C PHE A 180 2.35 -5.95 11.57
N CYS A 181 2.90 -7.03 10.97
CA CYS A 181 4.21 -7.59 11.28
C CYS A 181 5.36 -6.92 10.50
N SER A 182 5.11 -5.80 9.83
CA SER A 182 6.15 -5.05 9.13
C SER A 182 7.16 -4.45 10.10
N VAL A 183 8.41 -4.40 9.65
CA VAL A 183 9.50 -3.78 10.42
C VAL A 183 9.43 -2.26 10.32
N VAL A 184 9.61 -1.58 11.44
CA VAL A 184 9.70 -0.12 11.53
C VAL A 184 10.93 0.29 12.34
N PRO A 185 11.63 1.37 11.95
CA PRO A 185 12.80 1.84 12.71
C PRO A 185 12.35 2.62 13.95
N LYS A 186 12.95 2.28 15.10
CA LYS A 186 12.70 2.96 16.37
C LYS A 186 12.94 4.46 16.26
N GLU A 187 13.99 4.87 15.54
CA GLU A 187 14.37 6.25 15.36
C GLU A 187 13.27 7.10 14.74
N ALA A 188 12.54 6.54 13.75
CA ALA A 188 11.43 7.27 13.13
C ALA A 188 10.22 7.37 14.07
N ILE A 189 9.93 6.32 14.82
CA ILE A 189 8.86 6.35 15.83
C ILE A 189 9.17 7.38 16.92
N ASP A 190 10.41 7.40 17.43
CA ASP A 190 10.84 8.36 18.48
C ASP A 190 10.82 9.80 17.96
N TYR A 191 11.23 10.02 16.70
CA TYR A 191 11.32 11.35 16.10
C TYR A 191 9.96 11.94 15.75
N TYR A 192 9.11 11.16 15.08
CA TYR A 192 7.81 11.63 14.61
C TYR A 192 6.67 11.43 15.61
N GLY A 193 6.79 10.50 16.56
CA GLY A 193 5.73 10.18 17.51
C GLY A 193 4.41 9.88 16.79
N ASN A 194 3.33 10.56 17.16
CA ASN A 194 2.02 10.42 16.53
C ASN A 194 2.00 10.84 15.05
N ASN A 195 2.96 11.64 14.60
CA ASN A 195 3.07 12.04 13.20
C ASN A 195 3.71 10.97 12.31
N PHE A 196 4.18 9.84 12.85
CA PHE A 196 4.65 8.71 12.05
C PHE A 196 3.56 8.22 11.08
N ARG A 197 2.29 8.36 11.43
CA ARG A 197 1.14 8.06 10.56
C ARG A 197 1.22 8.72 9.18
N SER A 198 1.86 9.87 9.06
CA SER A 198 1.99 10.67 7.83
C SER A 198 3.45 10.89 7.41
N ASN A 199 4.40 10.31 8.12
CA ASN A 199 5.83 10.36 7.83
C ASN A 199 6.44 8.95 7.93
N PRO A 200 5.93 7.98 7.15
CA PRO A 200 6.37 6.60 7.26
C PRO A 200 7.80 6.44 6.75
N VAL A 201 8.60 5.69 7.49
CA VAL A 201 9.94 5.24 7.09
C VAL A 201 9.92 3.72 7.13
N GLY A 202 9.96 3.09 5.96
CA GLY A 202 9.91 1.63 5.80
C GLY A 202 11.11 1.13 5.00
N THR A 203 10.93 -0.05 4.41
CA THR A 203 11.93 -0.76 3.61
C THR A 203 11.46 -1.08 2.21
N GLY A 204 10.20 -0.78 1.91
CA GLY A 204 9.46 -1.23 0.73
C GLY A 204 9.96 -0.69 -0.61
N PRO A 205 9.35 -1.18 -1.71
CA PRO A 205 9.71 -0.80 -3.09
C PRO A 205 9.47 0.67 -3.38
N PHE A 206 8.57 1.31 -2.67
CA PHE A 206 8.33 2.74 -2.78
C PHE A 206 8.54 3.42 -1.43
N LYS A 207 8.92 4.71 -1.48
CA LYS A 207 9.07 5.58 -0.32
C LYS A 207 8.06 6.72 -0.36
N PHE A 208 7.68 7.19 0.81
CA PHE A 208 6.77 8.31 0.97
C PHE A 208 7.30 9.57 0.29
N LYS A 209 6.43 10.29 -0.43
CA LYS A 209 6.77 11.58 -1.04
C LYS A 209 5.86 12.69 -0.58
N LEU A 210 4.55 12.47 -0.61
CA LEU A 210 3.54 13.50 -0.33
C LEU A 210 2.23 12.83 0.05
N TRP A 211 1.58 13.35 1.08
CA TRP A 211 0.19 13.05 1.38
C TRP A 211 -0.54 14.35 1.69
N GLU A 212 -1.50 14.68 0.85
CA GLU A 212 -2.47 15.75 1.01
C GLU A 212 -3.82 15.10 1.32
N GLU A 213 -4.24 15.21 2.58
CA GLU A 213 -5.45 14.52 3.09
C GLU A 213 -6.67 14.85 2.22
N ASN A 214 -7.48 13.84 1.88
CA ASN A 214 -8.63 13.89 0.99
C ASN A 214 -8.34 14.32 -0.47
N VAL A 215 -7.10 14.48 -0.86
CA VAL A 215 -6.72 14.88 -2.21
C VAL A 215 -5.88 13.80 -2.88
N LYS A 216 -4.68 13.53 -2.35
CA LYS A 216 -3.77 12.55 -2.96
C LYS A 216 -2.69 12.06 -2.01
N LEU A 217 -2.22 10.83 -2.27
CA LEU A 217 -0.99 10.25 -1.74
C LEU A 217 -0.06 9.92 -2.91
N VAL A 218 1.21 10.30 -2.81
CA VAL A 218 2.23 9.99 -3.81
C VAL A 218 3.38 9.25 -3.15
N LEU A 219 3.69 8.08 -3.69
CA LEU A 219 4.84 7.28 -3.33
C LEU A 219 5.82 7.29 -4.51
N ARG A 220 7.13 7.37 -4.22
CA ARG A 220 8.20 7.38 -5.22
C ARG A 220 9.02 6.11 -5.12
N ARG A 221 9.55 5.64 -6.24
CA ARG A 221 10.47 4.52 -6.32
C ARG A 221 11.56 4.61 -5.25
N ASN A 222 11.82 3.50 -4.59
CA ASN A 222 13.00 3.29 -3.77
C ASN A 222 14.12 2.72 -4.65
N PRO A 223 15.15 3.49 -5.01
CA PRO A 223 16.23 2.99 -5.86
C PRO A 223 17.13 1.97 -5.16
N ASP A 224 17.07 1.93 -3.83
CA ASP A 224 17.89 1.05 -2.99
C ASP A 224 17.08 -0.20 -2.52
N TYR A 225 15.93 -0.49 -3.16
CA TYR A 225 15.12 -1.66 -2.82
C TYR A 225 15.89 -2.95 -3.12
N PHE A 226 15.81 -3.93 -2.25
CA PHE A 226 16.65 -5.12 -2.29
C PHE A 226 16.22 -6.18 -3.31
N GLU A 227 14.96 -6.19 -3.73
CA GLU A 227 14.48 -7.20 -4.67
C GLU A 227 14.86 -6.89 -6.12
N LYS A 228 15.09 -7.98 -6.87
CA LYS A 228 15.37 -7.96 -8.30
C LYS A 228 14.48 -8.97 -9.00
N ASP A 229 14.24 -8.74 -10.29
CA ASP A 229 13.58 -9.71 -11.13
C ASP A 229 14.50 -10.91 -11.46
N GLU A 230 13.96 -11.89 -12.18
CA GLU A 230 14.70 -13.09 -12.62
C GLU A 230 15.89 -12.77 -13.54
N LEU A 231 15.88 -11.60 -14.19
CA LEU A 231 16.96 -11.12 -15.06
C LEU A 231 18.01 -10.30 -14.30
N GLY A 232 17.80 -10.07 -13.00
CA GLY A 232 18.68 -9.26 -12.14
C GLY A 232 18.42 -7.75 -12.21
N ASN A 233 17.34 -7.30 -12.86
CA ASN A 233 16.97 -5.89 -12.88
C ASN A 233 16.40 -5.46 -11.53
N GLN A 234 16.71 -4.24 -11.12
CA GLN A 234 16.27 -3.66 -9.86
C GLN A 234 14.78 -3.35 -9.89
N LEU A 235 14.03 -3.90 -8.94
CA LEU A 235 12.63 -3.55 -8.71
C LEU A 235 12.50 -2.28 -7.84
N PRO A 236 11.36 -1.59 -7.87
CA PRO A 236 10.25 -1.73 -8.82
C PRO A 236 10.56 -1.08 -10.17
N TYR A 237 9.85 -1.47 -11.23
CA TYR A 237 9.95 -0.83 -12.53
C TYR A 237 9.31 0.56 -12.57
N LEU A 238 8.24 0.75 -11.81
CA LEU A 238 7.51 2.01 -11.74
C LEU A 238 8.30 3.09 -11.00
N GLU A 239 8.19 4.33 -11.45
CA GLU A 239 8.80 5.50 -10.81
C GLU A 239 7.94 6.05 -9.66
N ALA A 240 6.62 5.82 -9.71
CA ALA A 240 5.72 6.28 -8.68
C ALA A 240 4.39 5.51 -8.64
N VAL A 241 3.75 5.55 -7.47
CA VAL A 241 2.33 5.23 -7.28
C VAL A 241 1.63 6.50 -6.82
N ALA A 242 0.56 6.87 -7.51
CA ALA A 242 -0.25 8.04 -7.19
C ALA A 242 -1.69 7.61 -6.88
N ILE A 243 -2.14 7.92 -5.68
CA ILE A 243 -3.46 7.56 -5.18
C ILE A 243 -4.27 8.84 -5.01
N THR A 244 -5.44 8.91 -5.62
CA THR A 244 -6.41 9.99 -5.41
C THR A 244 -7.49 9.56 -4.43
N PHE A 245 -8.20 10.52 -3.84
CA PHE A 245 -9.29 10.27 -2.90
C PHE A 245 -10.58 10.88 -3.42
N LEU A 246 -11.23 10.19 -4.36
CA LEU A 246 -12.51 10.60 -4.95
C LEU A 246 -13.62 9.71 -4.40
N PRO A 247 -14.54 10.25 -3.57
CA PRO A 247 -15.62 9.45 -2.98
C PRO A 247 -16.65 8.99 -4.03
N ASP A 248 -16.85 9.76 -5.10
CA ASP A 248 -17.85 9.49 -6.10
C ASP A 248 -17.36 8.51 -7.16
N LYS A 249 -18.01 7.34 -7.23
CA LYS A 249 -17.67 6.26 -8.16
C LYS A 249 -17.85 6.62 -9.63
N GLN A 250 -18.80 7.49 -9.93
CA GLN A 250 -19.00 7.96 -11.31
C GLN A 250 -17.83 8.84 -11.77
N SER A 251 -17.37 9.72 -10.91
CA SER A 251 -16.19 10.56 -11.17
C SER A 251 -14.92 9.72 -11.34
N GLU A 252 -14.73 8.68 -10.51
CA GLU A 252 -13.64 7.70 -10.65
C GLU A 252 -13.69 7.02 -12.02
N PHE A 253 -14.85 6.49 -12.40
CA PHE A 253 -15.04 5.81 -13.68
C PHE A 253 -14.77 6.75 -14.86
N LEU A 254 -15.24 7.99 -14.82
CA LEU A 254 -14.96 8.98 -15.86
C LEU A 254 -13.47 9.29 -16.00
N GLN A 255 -12.74 9.37 -14.87
CA GLN A 255 -11.28 9.56 -14.91
C GLN A 255 -10.56 8.33 -15.48
N PHE A 256 -11.03 7.12 -15.19
CA PHE A 256 -10.49 5.91 -15.78
C PHE A 256 -10.70 5.87 -17.29
N VAL A 257 -11.91 6.14 -17.78
CA VAL A 257 -12.21 6.20 -19.24
C VAL A 257 -11.40 7.30 -19.95
N GLN A 258 -11.06 8.38 -19.25
CA GLN A 258 -10.19 9.45 -19.76
C GLN A 258 -8.70 9.11 -19.72
N GLY A 259 -8.31 7.92 -19.22
CA GLY A 259 -6.91 7.52 -19.08
C GLY A 259 -6.14 8.26 -17.97
N LYS A 260 -6.87 8.88 -17.00
CA LYS A 260 -6.27 9.55 -15.84
C LYS A 260 -6.00 8.60 -14.68
N LEU A 261 -6.66 7.44 -14.67
CA LEU A 261 -6.44 6.34 -13.76
C LEU A 261 -6.06 5.10 -14.57
N ASP A 262 -5.13 4.31 -14.05
CA ASP A 262 -4.65 3.07 -14.65
C ASP A 262 -5.42 1.86 -14.12
N PHE A 263 -6.10 2.00 -12.98
CA PHE A 263 -6.81 0.92 -12.30
C PHE A 263 -8.06 1.41 -11.58
N VAL A 264 -9.11 0.59 -11.62
CA VAL A 264 -10.36 0.76 -10.86
C VAL A 264 -10.68 -0.55 -10.16
N SER A 265 -10.92 -0.49 -8.86
CA SER A 265 -11.34 -1.64 -8.05
C SER A 265 -12.83 -1.54 -7.72
N GLY A 266 -13.58 -2.61 -8.03
CA GLY A 266 -15.00 -2.69 -7.71
C GLY A 266 -15.89 -1.82 -8.60
N LEU A 267 -16.40 -2.42 -9.66
CA LEU A 267 -17.33 -1.75 -10.58
C LEU A 267 -18.68 -1.46 -9.88
N ASP A 268 -19.12 -0.22 -9.94
CA ASP A 268 -20.46 0.18 -9.48
C ASP A 268 -21.55 -0.41 -10.39
N ASN A 269 -22.69 -0.76 -9.79
CA ASN A 269 -23.81 -1.34 -10.52
C ASN A 269 -24.38 -0.43 -11.61
N SER A 270 -24.24 0.89 -11.48
CA SER A 270 -24.76 1.86 -12.46
C SER A 270 -24.07 1.79 -13.82
N TYR A 271 -22.81 1.33 -13.88
CA TYR A 271 -22.06 1.20 -15.15
C TYR A 271 -21.42 -0.19 -15.34
N LYS A 272 -21.66 -1.13 -14.40
CA LYS A 272 -21.16 -2.51 -14.51
C LYS A 272 -21.57 -3.16 -15.84
N ASP A 273 -22.86 -3.04 -16.21
CA ASP A 273 -23.41 -3.66 -17.41
C ASP A 273 -22.88 -3.01 -18.71
N GLU A 274 -22.37 -1.79 -18.63
CA GLU A 274 -21.67 -1.15 -19.74
C GLU A 274 -20.32 -1.77 -20.03
N ILE A 275 -19.60 -2.22 -19.00
CA ILE A 275 -18.23 -2.74 -19.09
C ILE A 275 -18.22 -4.26 -19.18
N VAL A 276 -19.04 -4.92 -18.37
CA VAL A 276 -19.04 -6.38 -18.19
C VAL A 276 -20.40 -6.96 -18.60
N SER A 277 -20.38 -7.97 -19.44
CA SER A 277 -21.58 -8.71 -19.82
C SER A 277 -22.13 -9.53 -18.64
N THR A 278 -23.37 -10.00 -18.75
CA THR A 278 -24.01 -10.93 -17.79
C THR A 278 -23.22 -12.23 -17.56
N LYS A 279 -22.31 -12.58 -18.49
CA LYS A 279 -21.39 -13.73 -18.38
C LYS A 279 -20.06 -13.39 -17.71
N GLY A 280 -19.90 -12.20 -17.14
CA GLY A 280 -18.66 -11.77 -16.47
C GLY A 280 -17.48 -11.51 -17.41
N LYS A 281 -17.72 -11.24 -18.71
CA LYS A 281 -16.67 -10.93 -19.69
C LYS A 281 -16.76 -9.49 -20.13
N LEU A 282 -15.62 -8.88 -20.49
CA LEU A 282 -15.59 -7.53 -21.06
C LEU A 282 -16.51 -7.43 -22.28
N GLN A 283 -17.22 -6.30 -22.38
CA GLN A 283 -17.95 -5.90 -23.59
C GLN A 283 -16.95 -5.67 -24.74
N GLU A 284 -17.37 -5.96 -25.99
CA GLU A 284 -16.48 -5.87 -27.17
C GLU A 284 -15.73 -4.53 -27.29
N LYS A 285 -16.41 -3.41 -27.00
CA LYS A 285 -15.83 -2.07 -27.12
C LYS A 285 -14.63 -1.82 -26.20
N TYR A 286 -14.47 -2.62 -25.12
CA TYR A 286 -13.38 -2.44 -24.17
C TYR A 286 -12.25 -3.46 -24.28
N LYS A 287 -12.42 -4.54 -25.06
CA LYS A 287 -11.46 -5.66 -25.14
C LYS A 287 -10.03 -5.27 -25.50
N ASN A 288 -9.85 -4.20 -26.28
CA ASN A 288 -8.54 -3.73 -26.72
C ASN A 288 -8.05 -2.51 -25.94
N GLN A 289 -8.79 -2.07 -24.91
CA GLN A 289 -8.49 -0.84 -24.17
C GLN A 289 -8.15 -1.13 -22.71
N VAL A 290 -8.78 -2.17 -22.12
CA VAL A 290 -8.60 -2.50 -20.70
C VAL A 290 -8.47 -4.00 -20.51
N ASN A 291 -7.82 -4.38 -19.41
CA ASN A 291 -7.75 -5.77 -18.94
C ASN A 291 -8.72 -5.95 -17.77
N LEU A 292 -9.53 -7.00 -17.81
CA LEU A 292 -10.38 -7.40 -16.70
C LEU A 292 -9.63 -8.43 -15.85
N ILE A 293 -9.34 -8.07 -14.62
CA ILE A 293 -8.75 -8.95 -13.61
C ILE A 293 -9.89 -9.48 -12.75
N THR A 294 -10.01 -10.78 -12.64
CA THR A 294 -10.98 -11.46 -11.77
C THR A 294 -10.25 -12.46 -10.88
N SER A 295 -10.59 -12.49 -9.61
CA SER A 295 -10.04 -13.46 -8.66
C SER A 295 -11.15 -13.94 -7.71
N PRO A 296 -11.01 -15.14 -7.12
CA PRO A 296 -11.87 -15.56 -6.02
C PRO A 296 -11.80 -14.54 -4.89
N TYR A 297 -12.96 -14.13 -4.40
CA TYR A 297 -13.04 -13.16 -3.31
C TYR A 297 -13.47 -13.86 -2.02
N LEU A 298 -12.53 -14.01 -1.08
CA LEU A 298 -12.79 -14.59 0.23
C LEU A 298 -13.53 -13.58 1.11
N ASN A 299 -14.83 -13.46 0.87
CA ASN A 299 -15.71 -12.61 1.64
C ASN A 299 -16.94 -13.37 2.08
N THR A 300 -17.47 -13.04 3.24
CA THR A 300 -18.75 -13.54 3.73
C THR A 300 -19.73 -12.39 3.83
N GLU A 301 -20.71 -12.37 2.97
CA GLU A 301 -21.83 -11.44 3.05
C GLU A 301 -22.87 -12.00 4.04
N TYR A 302 -23.32 -11.19 4.98
CA TYR A 302 -24.33 -11.60 5.94
C TYR A 302 -25.25 -10.44 6.31
N LEU A 303 -26.49 -10.79 6.64
CA LEU A 303 -27.45 -9.89 7.28
C LEU A 303 -27.43 -10.12 8.79
N GLY A 304 -26.94 -9.15 9.54
CA GLY A 304 -26.94 -9.17 11.01
C GLY A 304 -28.16 -8.47 11.60
N PHE A 305 -28.69 -9.00 12.71
CA PHE A 305 -29.72 -8.33 13.51
C PHE A 305 -29.07 -7.71 14.74
N TYR A 306 -29.27 -6.39 14.92
CA TYR A 306 -28.84 -5.71 16.14
C TYR A 306 -29.81 -6.06 17.28
N MET A 307 -29.43 -7.03 18.11
CA MET A 307 -30.30 -7.63 19.11
C MET A 307 -30.67 -6.71 20.29
N ASP A 308 -29.88 -5.66 20.53
CA ASP A 308 -30.17 -4.65 21.56
C ASP A 308 -31.15 -3.56 21.06
N SER A 309 -31.63 -3.68 19.82
CA SER A 309 -32.61 -2.76 19.26
C SER A 309 -33.93 -2.86 20.04
N PRO A 310 -34.59 -1.74 20.36
CA PRO A 310 -35.91 -1.74 20.99
C PRO A 310 -37.07 -2.18 20.08
N SER A 311 -36.80 -2.42 18.78
CA SER A 311 -37.81 -2.84 17.79
C SER A 311 -38.38 -4.23 18.13
N SER A 312 -39.70 -4.32 18.31
CA SER A 312 -40.39 -5.59 18.56
C SER A 312 -40.24 -6.58 17.39
N GLU A 313 -40.10 -6.07 16.17
CA GLU A 313 -39.89 -6.86 14.96
C GLU A 313 -38.54 -7.58 15.02
N ILE A 314 -37.46 -6.85 15.39
CA ILE A 314 -36.11 -7.43 15.50
C ILE A 314 -36.05 -8.41 16.68
N GLN A 315 -36.73 -8.11 17.78
CA GLN A 315 -36.80 -9.00 18.96
C GLN A 315 -37.59 -10.30 18.64
N SER A 316 -38.52 -10.29 17.69
CA SER A 316 -39.30 -11.44 17.33
C SER A 316 -38.46 -12.53 16.61
N LYS A 317 -38.28 -13.68 17.28
CA LYS A 317 -37.60 -14.84 16.68
C LYS A 317 -38.26 -15.28 15.38
N LYS A 318 -39.59 -15.23 15.30
CA LYS A 318 -40.38 -15.65 14.12
C LYS A 318 -40.07 -14.76 12.92
N ILE A 319 -39.94 -13.44 13.11
CA ILE A 319 -39.62 -12.50 12.04
C ILE A 319 -38.18 -12.73 11.54
N ARG A 320 -37.21 -12.89 12.45
CA ARG A 320 -35.84 -13.23 12.02
C ARG A 320 -35.74 -14.54 11.26
N GLN A 321 -36.51 -15.56 11.68
CA GLN A 321 -36.59 -16.83 10.96
C GLN A 321 -37.24 -16.67 9.57
N ALA A 322 -38.32 -15.89 9.47
CA ALA A 322 -38.96 -15.61 8.18
C ALA A 322 -38.02 -14.92 7.20
N ILE A 323 -37.27 -13.92 7.67
CA ILE A 323 -36.24 -13.25 6.86
C ILE A 323 -35.16 -14.25 6.41
N ASN A 324 -34.67 -15.11 7.32
CA ASN A 324 -33.66 -16.11 6.99
C ASN A 324 -34.16 -17.15 5.93
N TYR A 325 -35.42 -17.51 5.95
CA TYR A 325 -36.04 -18.40 4.94
C TYR A 325 -36.37 -17.70 3.63
N GLY A 326 -36.45 -16.36 3.64
CA GLY A 326 -36.69 -15.56 2.42
C GLY A 326 -35.46 -15.35 1.55
N PHE A 327 -34.28 -15.77 1.99
CA PHE A 327 -33.04 -15.71 1.20
C PHE A 327 -32.90 -17.01 0.37
N ASP A 328 -32.74 -16.85 -0.93
CA ASP A 328 -32.23 -17.89 -1.80
C ASP A 328 -30.68 -17.92 -1.67
N ARG A 329 -30.14 -19.07 -1.27
CA ARG A 329 -28.71 -19.25 -0.94
C ARG A 329 -27.98 -20.02 -2.02
#